data_acac196a231fe7a2d68541800b5b78a4
#
_entry.id   acac196a231fe7a2d68541800b5b78a4
#
_cell.length_a   1.000
_cell.length_b   1.000
_cell.length_c   1.000
_cell.angle_alpha   90.00
_cell.angle_beta   90.00
_cell.angle_gamma   90.00
#
_symmetry.space_group_name_H-M   'P 1'
#
loop_
_entity.id
_entity.type
_entity.pdbx_description
1 polymer ?
#
loop_
_entity_poly.entity_id
_entity_poly.type
_entity_poly.pdbx_seq_one_letter_code
_entity_poly.pdbx_strand_id
1 'polypeptide(L)'
;PTCTEIGWEEYDTCSRCDYTTKVELPALKHNLVHHDAKAPTCTEIGWEEYDTCSRCDYTTKVEIPALEHDYTEKVVKPTCGKGGYTLHTCKKCNDSYKDHQTKTLLHWYGEWTSNGDGTHSATCKRKDCKHAGKTECAIVEFKQAEATRTLCPVCGNVSDSTHLALVEEVKAEGEHLPYGELVLRMGETANGNTLLSVCFEVSGKLTQPKGEVKITMPAELLNGVTLALLNADDTEIDLPYIVEGENAAFTLDFTDAELPTALIRLIPTAE
;
A
#
# COMPACT_ATOMS: atom_id res chain seq x y z
N PRO A 1 -39.51 -8.17 -65.16
CA PRO A 1 -39.02 -6.91 -64.59
C PRO A 1 -38.43 -7.14 -63.22
N THR A 2 -37.42 -6.34 -62.84
CA THR A 2 -36.86 -6.21 -61.48
C THR A 2 -37.45 -4.98 -60.79
N CYS A 3 -36.99 -4.67 -59.59
CA CYS A 3 -37.42 -3.45 -58.90
C CYS A 3 -37.06 -2.16 -59.69
N THR A 4 -35.96 -2.18 -60.39
CA THR A 4 -35.37 -1.01 -61.09
C THR A 4 -35.36 -1.12 -62.59
N GLU A 5 -35.47 -2.31 -63.14
CA GLU A 5 -35.40 -2.56 -64.59
C GLU A 5 -36.71 -3.06 -65.12
N ILE A 6 -37.03 -2.63 -66.35
CA ILE A 6 -38.14 -3.13 -67.13
C ILE A 6 -37.91 -4.60 -67.47
N GLY A 7 -38.99 -5.34 -67.70
CA GLY A 7 -38.95 -6.71 -68.18
C GLY A 7 -39.76 -6.82 -69.47
N TRP A 8 -39.96 -8.02 -69.89
CA TRP A 8 -40.81 -8.35 -71.10
C TRP A 8 -41.62 -9.54 -70.80
N GLU A 9 -42.79 -9.61 -71.49
CA GLU A 9 -43.50 -10.85 -71.60
C GLU A 9 -42.72 -11.81 -72.51
N GLU A 10 -43.15 -13.08 -72.61
CA GLU A 10 -42.59 -13.99 -73.60
C GLU A 10 -42.87 -13.43 -75.02
N TYR A 11 -41.87 -13.31 -75.86
CA TYR A 11 -41.96 -12.65 -77.14
C TYR A 11 -41.16 -13.41 -78.20
N ASP A 12 -41.69 -13.32 -79.44
CA ASP A 12 -41.02 -13.83 -80.62
C ASP A 12 -40.34 -12.72 -81.43
N THR A 13 -39.24 -13.07 -82.06
CA THR A 13 -38.51 -12.21 -82.98
C THR A 13 -38.32 -12.89 -84.31
N CYS A 14 -38.53 -12.14 -85.41
CA CYS A 14 -38.28 -12.65 -86.73
C CYS A 14 -36.77 -12.65 -87.04
N SER A 15 -36.24 -13.82 -87.49
CA SER A 15 -34.80 -13.94 -87.84
C SER A 15 -34.42 -13.27 -89.15
N ARG A 16 -35.43 -12.75 -89.91
CA ARG A 16 -35.24 -12.18 -91.26
C ARG A 16 -35.65 -10.72 -91.36
N CYS A 17 -36.31 -10.12 -90.36
CA CYS A 17 -36.76 -8.74 -90.33
C CYS A 17 -36.91 -8.25 -88.93
N ASP A 18 -37.14 -6.95 -88.70
CA ASP A 18 -37.21 -6.30 -87.37
C ASP A 18 -38.52 -6.53 -86.62
N TYR A 19 -39.30 -7.49 -87.05
CA TYR A 19 -40.55 -7.83 -86.40
C TYR A 19 -40.33 -8.51 -85.04
N THR A 20 -40.98 -7.98 -84.01
CA THR A 20 -41.00 -8.54 -82.66
C THR A 20 -42.36 -8.36 -82.02
N THR A 21 -42.77 -9.35 -81.18
CA THR A 21 -43.97 -9.28 -80.35
C THR A 21 -43.66 -8.76 -78.95
N LYS A 22 -42.47 -8.19 -78.74
CA LYS A 22 -42.01 -7.74 -77.47
C LYS A 22 -42.91 -6.71 -76.80
N VAL A 23 -43.46 -7.05 -75.62
CA VAL A 23 -44.28 -6.17 -74.81
C VAL A 23 -43.42 -5.82 -73.53
N GLU A 24 -43.19 -4.55 -73.31
CA GLU A 24 -42.48 -4.08 -72.15
C GLU A 24 -43.33 -4.11 -70.91
N LEU A 25 -42.77 -4.66 -69.83
CA LEU A 25 -43.35 -4.63 -68.52
C LEU A 25 -42.55 -3.55 -67.67
N PRO A 26 -43.25 -2.63 -67.07
CA PRO A 26 -42.61 -1.60 -66.30
C PRO A 26 -41.86 -2.21 -65.08
N ALA A 27 -40.82 -1.55 -64.65
CA ALA A 27 -40.09 -1.89 -63.37
C ALA A 27 -41.08 -1.90 -62.21
N LEU A 28 -40.88 -2.89 -61.34
CA LEU A 28 -41.83 -3.17 -60.24
C LEU A 28 -41.77 -2.14 -59.12
N LYS A 29 -40.76 -1.27 -59.12
CA LYS A 29 -40.41 -0.35 -58.03
C LYS A 29 -40.12 -1.12 -56.75
N HIS A 30 -39.56 -0.44 -55.71
CA HIS A 30 -39.30 -1.06 -54.43
C HIS A 30 -40.58 -1.21 -53.61
N ASN A 31 -40.74 -2.37 -52.95
CA ASN A 31 -41.75 -2.59 -51.93
C ASN A 31 -41.06 -2.38 -50.57
N LEU A 32 -41.17 -1.19 -50.04
CA LEU A 32 -40.41 -0.73 -48.86
C LEU A 32 -40.99 -1.32 -47.58
N VAL A 33 -40.08 -1.76 -46.71
CA VAL A 33 -40.31 -2.17 -45.32
C VAL A 33 -39.55 -1.21 -44.44
N HIS A 34 -40.28 -0.49 -43.60
CA HIS A 34 -39.71 0.51 -42.68
C HIS A 34 -39.11 -0.16 -41.45
N HIS A 35 -37.95 0.39 -40.98
CA HIS A 35 -37.25 0.01 -39.76
C HIS A 35 -37.00 1.25 -38.94
N ASP A 36 -37.34 1.18 -37.65
CA ASP A 36 -37.13 2.26 -36.67
C ASP A 36 -35.65 2.51 -36.42
N ALA A 37 -35.32 3.75 -36.04
CA ALA A 37 -34.00 4.15 -35.63
C ALA A 37 -33.57 3.45 -34.34
N LYS A 38 -32.28 3.12 -34.23
CA LYS A 38 -31.64 2.63 -33.00
C LYS A 38 -30.50 3.56 -32.60
N ALA A 39 -30.61 4.17 -31.42
CA ALA A 39 -29.50 4.98 -30.89
C ALA A 39 -28.27 4.10 -30.63
N PRO A 40 -27.04 4.59 -30.93
CA PRO A 40 -25.81 3.90 -30.60
C PRO A 40 -25.61 3.87 -29.08
N THR A 41 -24.97 2.81 -28.57
CA THR A 41 -24.46 2.72 -27.19
C THR A 41 -22.94 2.94 -27.19
N CYS A 42 -22.31 2.84 -26.03
CA CYS A 42 -20.84 2.92 -25.97
C CYS A 42 -20.13 1.82 -26.77
N THR A 43 -20.74 0.66 -26.91
CA THR A 43 -20.14 -0.53 -27.51
C THR A 43 -20.84 -1.02 -28.77
N GLU A 44 -22.09 -0.61 -28.99
CA GLU A 44 -22.87 -1.05 -30.16
C GLU A 44 -23.14 0.10 -31.10
N ILE A 45 -23.09 -0.17 -32.39
CA ILE A 45 -23.51 0.76 -33.43
C ILE A 45 -25.03 0.99 -33.38
N GLY A 46 -25.45 2.18 -33.75
CA GLY A 46 -26.82 2.53 -34.01
C GLY A 46 -27.09 2.69 -35.49
N TRP A 47 -28.29 3.12 -35.84
CA TRP A 47 -28.68 3.51 -37.18
C TRP A 47 -29.86 4.47 -37.14
N GLU A 48 -29.96 5.30 -38.16
CA GLU A 48 -31.14 6.13 -38.40
C GLU A 48 -32.31 5.26 -38.85
N GLU A 49 -33.55 5.80 -38.87
CA GLU A 49 -34.66 5.10 -39.47
C GLU A 49 -34.36 4.83 -40.95
N TYR A 50 -34.68 3.66 -41.42
CA TYR A 50 -34.36 3.27 -42.79
C TYR A 50 -35.37 2.32 -43.37
N ASP A 51 -35.41 2.24 -44.71
CA ASP A 51 -36.22 1.32 -45.44
C ASP A 51 -35.37 0.24 -46.12
N THR A 52 -35.90 -0.97 -46.20
CA THR A 52 -35.38 -2.06 -47.01
C THR A 52 -36.44 -2.48 -48.07
N CYS A 53 -35.99 -3.03 -49.18
CA CYS A 53 -36.94 -3.61 -50.14
C CYS A 53 -37.14 -5.10 -49.85
N SER A 54 -38.42 -5.56 -49.77
CA SER A 54 -38.73 -6.96 -49.54
C SER A 54 -38.43 -7.90 -50.74
N ARG A 55 -38.00 -7.34 -51.89
CA ARG A 55 -37.77 -8.07 -53.13
C ARG A 55 -36.36 -7.98 -53.69
N CYS A 56 -35.51 -7.09 -53.14
CA CYS A 56 -34.12 -6.94 -53.56
C CYS A 56 -33.29 -6.36 -52.39
N ASP A 57 -31.99 -6.22 -52.56
CA ASP A 57 -31.05 -5.77 -51.54
C ASP A 57 -31.03 -4.24 -51.34
N TYR A 58 -32.01 -3.51 -51.84
CA TYR A 58 -32.10 -2.07 -51.66
C TYR A 58 -32.30 -1.74 -50.18
N THR A 59 -31.47 -0.84 -49.65
CA THR A 59 -31.59 -0.29 -48.31
C THR A 59 -31.15 1.19 -48.25
N THR A 60 -31.80 1.96 -47.39
CA THR A 60 -31.38 3.34 -47.06
C THR A 60 -30.65 3.42 -45.72
N LYS A 61 -30.23 2.27 -45.12
CA LYS A 61 -29.62 2.17 -43.82
C LYS A 61 -28.36 3.03 -43.73
N VAL A 62 -28.33 3.96 -42.76
CA VAL A 62 -27.14 4.74 -42.36
C VAL A 62 -26.75 4.29 -40.97
N GLU A 63 -25.57 3.75 -40.85
CA GLU A 63 -25.03 3.32 -39.56
C GLU A 63 -24.41 4.49 -38.81
N ILE A 64 -24.68 4.54 -37.48
CA ILE A 64 -24.12 5.47 -36.56
C ILE A 64 -23.07 4.69 -35.73
N PRO A 65 -21.79 5.12 -35.73
CA PRO A 65 -20.75 4.40 -34.98
C PRO A 65 -21.05 4.37 -33.48
N ALA A 66 -20.51 3.38 -32.78
CA ALA A 66 -20.57 3.30 -31.34
C ALA A 66 -19.93 4.54 -30.70
N LEU A 67 -20.49 4.98 -29.57
CA LEU A 67 -20.10 6.23 -28.92
C LEU A 67 -18.74 6.16 -28.22
N GLU A 68 -18.18 4.96 -28.06
CA GLU A 68 -17.03 4.67 -27.24
C GLU A 68 -17.18 5.14 -25.77
N HIS A 69 -16.33 4.62 -24.89
CA HIS A 69 -16.38 5.02 -23.48
C HIS A 69 -15.64 6.33 -23.26
N ASP A 70 -16.26 7.21 -22.47
CA ASP A 70 -15.63 8.44 -21.95
C ASP A 70 -15.46 8.27 -20.45
N TYR A 71 -14.26 7.84 -20.02
CA TYR A 71 -13.97 7.56 -18.62
C TYR A 71 -13.53 8.79 -17.84
N THR A 72 -14.08 8.93 -16.64
CA THR A 72 -13.54 9.78 -15.58
C THR A 72 -12.70 8.94 -14.65
N GLU A 73 -11.65 9.54 -14.08
CA GLU A 73 -10.74 8.90 -13.16
C GLU A 73 -10.96 9.37 -11.72
N LYS A 74 -10.89 8.42 -10.79
CA LYS A 74 -10.89 8.70 -9.35
C LYS A 74 -9.81 7.88 -8.67
N VAL A 75 -8.78 8.55 -8.14
CA VAL A 75 -7.72 7.89 -7.36
C VAL A 75 -8.24 7.56 -5.96
N VAL A 76 -8.23 6.29 -5.61
CA VAL A 76 -8.50 5.77 -4.28
C VAL A 76 -7.18 5.44 -3.60
N LYS A 77 -6.79 6.22 -2.60
CA LYS A 77 -5.54 6.02 -1.85
C LYS A 77 -5.60 4.73 -1.02
N PRO A 78 -4.47 4.02 -0.88
CA PRO A 78 -4.40 2.85 -0.02
C PRO A 78 -4.59 3.22 1.46
N THR A 79 -5.14 2.26 2.20
CA THR A 79 -5.26 2.31 3.66
C THR A 79 -4.55 1.09 4.28
N CYS A 80 -4.51 0.99 5.60
CA CYS A 80 -3.95 -0.20 6.26
C CYS A 80 -4.72 -1.50 5.94
N GLY A 81 -6.02 -1.41 5.64
CA GLY A 81 -6.87 -2.57 5.37
C GLY A 81 -7.19 -2.80 3.90
N LYS A 82 -6.93 -1.82 3.03
CA LYS A 82 -7.28 -1.90 1.61
C LYS A 82 -6.20 -1.28 0.76
N GLY A 83 -5.85 -1.95 -0.35
CA GLY A 83 -4.99 -1.39 -1.38
C GLY A 83 -5.63 -0.21 -2.09
N GLY A 84 -4.82 0.65 -2.66
CA GLY A 84 -5.26 1.75 -3.51
C GLY A 84 -5.45 1.31 -4.96
N TYR A 85 -6.15 2.10 -5.73
CA TYR A 85 -6.37 1.90 -7.16
C TYR A 85 -6.89 3.18 -7.81
N THR A 86 -6.83 3.26 -9.13
CA THR A 86 -7.57 4.25 -9.92
C THR A 86 -8.86 3.61 -10.42
N LEU A 87 -9.99 4.21 -10.10
CA LEU A 87 -11.30 3.81 -10.61
C LEU A 87 -11.64 4.66 -11.83
N HIS A 88 -11.89 4.01 -12.96
CA HIS A 88 -12.38 4.62 -14.18
C HIS A 88 -13.88 4.35 -14.30
N THR A 89 -14.68 5.38 -14.51
CA THR A 89 -16.13 5.25 -14.66
C THR A 89 -16.58 5.99 -15.90
N CYS A 90 -17.26 5.30 -16.82
CA CYS A 90 -17.79 5.90 -18.02
C CYS A 90 -18.96 6.84 -17.70
N LYS A 91 -18.89 8.08 -18.20
CA LYS A 91 -19.92 9.10 -18.02
C LYS A 91 -21.24 8.77 -18.73
N LYS A 92 -21.17 7.93 -19.77
CA LYS A 92 -22.31 7.65 -20.65
C LYS A 92 -23.11 6.40 -20.21
N CYS A 93 -22.43 5.34 -19.76
CA CYS A 93 -23.06 4.05 -19.46
C CYS A 93 -22.78 3.51 -18.06
N ASN A 94 -21.97 4.23 -17.23
CA ASN A 94 -21.54 3.82 -15.90
C ASN A 94 -20.70 2.52 -15.86
N ASP A 95 -20.25 2.02 -17.02
CA ASP A 95 -19.25 0.97 -17.05
C ASP A 95 -18.01 1.41 -16.28
N SER A 96 -17.37 0.49 -15.55
CA SER A 96 -16.22 0.86 -14.73
C SER A 96 -15.19 -0.26 -14.61
N TYR A 97 -13.92 0.15 -14.56
CA TYR A 97 -12.81 -0.75 -14.28
C TYR A 97 -11.79 -0.09 -13.34
N LYS A 98 -10.87 -0.90 -12.81
CA LYS A 98 -9.81 -0.45 -11.89
C LYS A 98 -8.45 -0.81 -12.45
N ASP A 99 -7.52 0.12 -12.32
CA ASP A 99 -6.11 -0.09 -12.63
C ASP A 99 -5.19 0.54 -11.56
N HIS A 100 -3.89 0.61 -11.82
CA HIS A 100 -2.87 1.18 -10.92
C HIS A 100 -3.04 0.70 -9.47
N GLN A 101 -3.29 -0.60 -9.30
CA GLN A 101 -3.48 -1.20 -7.98
C GLN A 101 -2.19 -1.12 -7.16
N THR A 102 -2.31 -0.66 -5.93
CA THR A 102 -1.22 -0.61 -4.96
C THR A 102 -1.52 -1.50 -3.75
N LYS A 103 -0.46 -1.94 -3.07
CA LYS A 103 -0.59 -2.72 -1.83
C LYS A 103 -1.22 -1.88 -0.72
N THR A 104 -1.74 -2.57 0.30
CA THR A 104 -2.15 -1.94 1.56
C THR A 104 -0.96 -1.25 2.23
N LEU A 105 -1.24 -0.21 3.00
CA LEU A 105 -0.23 0.38 3.87
C LEU A 105 0.04 -0.56 5.06
N LEU A 106 1.30 -0.67 5.46
CA LEU A 106 1.64 -1.29 6.74
C LEU A 106 1.08 -0.44 7.88
N HIS A 107 0.72 -1.08 9.00
CA HIS A 107 0.35 -0.33 10.19
C HIS A 107 1.57 0.43 10.72
N TRP A 108 1.34 1.66 11.15
CA TRP A 108 2.30 2.46 11.87
C TRP A 108 1.84 2.52 13.31
N TYR A 109 2.47 1.71 14.16
CA TYR A 109 2.08 1.60 15.55
C TYR A 109 2.64 2.76 16.38
N GLY A 110 1.95 3.09 17.44
CA GLY A 110 2.42 3.95 18.48
C GLY A 110 3.32 3.21 19.47
N GLU A 111 3.46 3.78 20.64
CA GLU A 111 4.20 3.15 21.73
C GLU A 111 3.58 1.80 22.11
N TRP A 112 4.44 0.80 22.26
CA TRP A 112 4.06 -0.52 22.73
C TRP A 112 4.01 -0.56 24.27
N THR A 113 2.91 -1.01 24.81
CA THR A 113 2.69 -1.13 26.26
C THR A 113 2.49 -2.57 26.67
N SER A 114 3.06 -2.95 27.80
CA SER A 114 2.91 -4.30 28.37
C SER A 114 1.45 -4.57 28.74
N ASN A 115 0.96 -5.78 28.43
CA ASN A 115 -0.35 -6.26 28.85
C ASN A 115 -0.29 -7.01 30.19
N GLY A 116 0.91 -7.24 30.76
CA GLY A 116 1.11 -8.01 31.99
C GLY A 116 1.01 -9.53 31.84
N ASP A 117 0.75 -10.04 30.63
CA ASP A 117 0.56 -11.45 30.31
C ASP A 117 1.71 -12.03 29.44
N GLY A 118 2.87 -11.38 29.41
CA GLY A 118 3.98 -11.73 28.53
C GLY A 118 3.81 -11.23 27.11
N THR A 119 2.81 -10.40 26.86
CA THR A 119 2.58 -9.73 25.57
C THR A 119 2.60 -8.23 25.72
N HIS A 120 2.76 -7.54 24.60
CA HIS A 120 2.57 -6.08 24.51
C HIS A 120 1.64 -5.74 23.34
N SER A 121 1.04 -4.56 23.40
CA SER A 121 0.13 -4.07 22.36
C SER A 121 0.36 -2.59 22.06
N ALA A 122 0.02 -2.19 20.82
CA ALA A 122 0.04 -0.80 20.39
C ALA A 122 -1.08 -0.54 19.38
N THR A 123 -1.55 0.70 19.31
CA THR A 123 -2.56 1.11 18.33
C THR A 123 -1.92 1.78 17.12
N CYS A 124 -2.51 1.58 15.95
CA CYS A 124 -2.06 2.24 14.74
C CYS A 124 -2.30 3.75 14.81
N LYS A 125 -1.27 4.56 14.57
CA LYS A 125 -1.33 6.03 14.53
C LYS A 125 -1.94 6.61 13.25
N ARG A 126 -2.18 5.78 12.21
CA ARG A 126 -2.78 6.29 10.98
C ARG A 126 -4.23 6.68 11.19
N LYS A 127 -4.60 7.84 10.63
CA LYS A 127 -5.98 8.35 10.67
C LYS A 127 -6.95 7.28 10.17
N ASP A 128 -8.06 7.11 10.86
CA ASP A 128 -9.14 6.17 10.55
C ASP A 128 -8.77 4.67 10.66
N CYS A 129 -7.58 4.34 11.16
CA CYS A 129 -7.20 2.97 11.46
C CYS A 129 -7.35 2.70 12.97
N LYS A 130 -8.24 1.78 13.33
CA LYS A 130 -8.47 1.36 14.73
C LYS A 130 -7.78 0.04 15.08
N HIS A 131 -6.89 -0.44 14.20
CA HIS A 131 -6.21 -1.70 14.43
C HIS A 131 -5.26 -1.59 15.62
N ALA A 132 -5.36 -2.55 16.55
CA ALA A 132 -4.41 -2.75 17.63
C ALA A 132 -3.54 -3.98 17.30
N GLY A 133 -2.24 -3.79 17.23
CA GLY A 133 -1.28 -4.88 17.17
C GLY A 133 -1.11 -5.49 18.56
N LYS A 134 -0.97 -6.82 18.64
CA LYS A 134 -0.59 -7.55 19.84
C LYS A 134 0.45 -8.60 19.45
N THR A 135 1.54 -8.68 20.20
CA THR A 135 2.59 -9.70 20.00
C THR A 135 3.23 -10.08 21.32
N GLU A 136 3.95 -11.17 21.33
CA GLU A 136 4.72 -11.62 22.50
C GLU A 136 5.87 -10.64 22.77
N CYS A 137 6.21 -10.46 24.03
CA CYS A 137 7.36 -9.67 24.46
C CYS A 137 8.65 -10.34 23.97
N ALA A 138 9.54 -9.56 23.38
CA ALA A 138 10.91 -9.98 23.12
C ALA A 138 11.68 -9.86 24.44
N ILE A 139 12.09 -10.98 25.00
CA ILE A 139 12.74 -11.02 26.32
C ILE A 139 14.25 -11.02 26.16
N VAL A 140 14.89 -10.07 26.81
CA VAL A 140 16.35 -9.98 26.95
C VAL A 140 16.71 -10.19 28.42
N GLU A 141 17.60 -11.12 28.69
CA GLU A 141 18.13 -11.36 30.02
C GLU A 141 19.34 -10.46 30.28
N PHE A 142 19.44 -9.97 31.50
CA PHE A 142 20.61 -9.23 31.98
C PHE A 142 20.81 -9.52 33.45
N LYS A 143 22.06 -9.40 33.90
CA LYS A 143 22.38 -9.54 35.31
C LYS A 143 22.38 -8.19 36.03
N GLN A 144 21.87 -8.22 37.22
CA GLN A 144 21.88 -7.07 38.10
C GLN A 144 22.21 -7.53 39.52
N ALA A 145 23.44 -7.24 39.98
CA ALA A 145 24.05 -7.88 41.12
C ALA A 145 24.04 -9.42 40.92
N GLU A 146 23.53 -10.18 41.89
CA GLU A 146 23.49 -11.65 41.78
C GLU A 146 22.18 -12.19 41.14
N ALA A 147 21.25 -11.34 40.76
CA ALA A 147 19.93 -11.73 40.21
C ALA A 147 19.92 -11.58 38.70
N THR A 148 19.45 -12.62 38.00
CA THR A 148 19.08 -12.53 36.59
C THR A 148 17.73 -11.83 36.47
N ARG A 149 17.65 -10.80 35.63
CA ARG A 149 16.47 -10.02 35.32
C ARG A 149 16.11 -10.20 33.85
N THR A 150 14.87 -9.96 33.51
CA THR A 150 14.42 -9.93 32.13
C THR A 150 13.81 -8.57 31.80
N LEU A 151 14.04 -8.10 30.58
CA LEU A 151 13.53 -6.85 30.05
C LEU A 151 12.90 -7.13 28.68
N CYS A 152 11.74 -6.53 28.42
CA CYS A 152 11.27 -6.35 27.06
C CYS A 152 11.69 -4.96 26.54
N PRO A 153 12.69 -4.84 25.65
CA PRO A 153 13.19 -3.53 25.23
C PRO A 153 12.15 -2.75 24.42
N VAL A 154 11.17 -3.42 23.80
CA VAL A 154 10.13 -2.78 23.02
C VAL A 154 9.11 -2.05 23.91
N CYS A 155 8.62 -2.67 24.97
CA CYS A 155 7.63 -2.04 25.88
C CYS A 155 8.21 -1.58 27.22
N GLY A 156 9.48 -1.83 27.51
CA GLY A 156 10.17 -1.34 28.71
C GLY A 156 9.85 -2.10 30.00
N ASN A 157 9.09 -3.20 29.93
CA ASN A 157 8.71 -3.95 31.12
C ASN A 157 9.88 -4.80 31.63
N VAL A 158 10.21 -4.69 32.92
CA VAL A 158 11.27 -5.43 33.60
C VAL A 158 10.64 -6.44 34.58
N SER A 159 11.30 -7.57 34.80
CA SER A 159 10.79 -8.64 35.67
C SER A 159 10.71 -8.29 37.16
N ASP A 160 11.36 -7.20 37.58
CA ASP A 160 11.28 -6.66 38.94
C ASP A 160 10.11 -5.69 39.17
N SER A 161 9.20 -5.61 38.23
CA SER A 161 8.04 -4.70 38.18
C SER A 161 8.42 -3.24 37.93
N THR A 162 9.66 -2.94 37.57
CA THR A 162 10.03 -1.62 37.07
C THR A 162 9.70 -1.47 35.59
N HIS A 163 9.69 -0.24 35.11
CA HIS A 163 9.35 0.06 33.72
C HIS A 163 10.32 1.13 33.20
N LEU A 164 10.98 0.83 32.08
CA LEU A 164 11.79 1.80 31.36
C LEU A 164 10.91 2.64 30.45
N ALA A 165 10.90 3.94 30.68
CA ALA A 165 10.13 4.90 29.88
C ALA A 165 10.75 5.10 28.49
N LEU A 166 9.93 5.38 27.50
CA LEU A 166 10.37 5.72 26.15
C LEU A 166 11.16 7.05 26.18
N VAL A 167 12.29 7.06 25.51
CA VAL A 167 13.08 8.29 25.27
C VAL A 167 12.64 8.83 23.90
N GLU A 168 12.19 10.08 23.88
CA GLU A 168 11.80 10.77 22.66
C GLU A 168 12.99 11.51 22.01
N GLU A 169 12.80 12.01 20.79
CA GLU A 169 13.80 12.79 20.03
C GLU A 169 15.14 12.07 19.79
N VAL A 170 15.05 10.76 19.52
CA VAL A 170 16.22 9.92 19.26
C VAL A 170 16.41 9.70 17.75
N LYS A 171 17.69 9.50 17.34
CA LYS A 171 18.06 9.20 15.96
C LYS A 171 19.10 8.10 15.91
N ALA A 172 19.08 7.32 14.83
CA ALA A 172 20.14 6.37 14.51
C ALA A 172 20.71 6.67 13.13
N GLU A 173 22.03 6.59 13.01
CA GLU A 173 22.77 6.69 11.75
C GLU A 173 23.71 5.50 11.61
N GLY A 174 23.73 4.86 10.46
CA GLY A 174 24.58 3.70 10.18
C GLY A 174 24.40 3.20 8.76
N GLU A 175 25.40 2.48 8.24
CA GLU A 175 25.37 1.98 6.86
C GLU A 175 24.33 0.87 6.63
N HIS A 176 24.10 0.06 7.67
CA HIS A 176 23.23 -1.12 7.59
C HIS A 176 22.14 -1.11 8.67
N LEU A 177 21.40 0.01 8.74
CA LEU A 177 20.24 0.09 9.63
C LEU A 177 19.17 -0.91 9.20
N PRO A 178 18.54 -1.65 10.14
CA PRO A 178 17.44 -2.52 9.82
C PRO A 178 16.21 -1.70 9.42
N TYR A 179 15.29 -2.35 8.66
CA TYR A 179 13.97 -1.80 8.49
C TYR A 179 13.24 -1.86 9.83
N GLY A 180 12.92 -0.69 10.41
CA GLY A 180 12.26 -0.59 11.72
C GLY A 180 12.44 0.78 12.35
N GLU A 181 11.84 0.92 13.53
CA GLU A 181 11.96 2.13 14.34
C GLU A 181 13.00 1.91 15.43
N LEU A 182 13.84 2.92 15.67
CA LEU A 182 14.74 2.97 16.83
C LEU A 182 13.90 3.19 18.08
N VAL A 183 14.11 2.35 19.09
CA VAL A 183 13.48 2.47 20.40
C VAL A 183 14.56 2.56 21.47
N LEU A 184 14.59 3.68 22.18
CA LEU A 184 15.36 3.85 23.39
C LEU A 184 14.42 3.89 24.59
N ARG A 185 14.77 3.13 25.64
CA ARG A 185 14.03 3.17 26.90
C ARG A 185 14.98 3.32 28.05
N MET A 186 14.65 4.22 28.96
CA MET A 186 15.50 4.54 30.11
C MET A 186 14.69 4.57 31.40
N GLY A 187 15.28 4.16 32.48
CA GLY A 187 14.66 4.22 33.80
C GLY A 187 15.50 3.57 34.88
N GLU A 188 15.11 3.83 36.11
CA GLU A 188 15.74 3.26 37.29
C GLU A 188 15.17 1.87 37.59
N THR A 189 16.05 0.92 37.83
CA THR A 189 15.68 -0.43 38.24
C THR A 189 15.54 -0.50 39.77
N ALA A 190 14.98 -1.59 40.28
CA ALA A 190 14.72 -1.77 41.70
C ALA A 190 15.97 -1.63 42.62
N ASN A 191 17.16 -1.76 42.05
CA ASN A 191 18.43 -1.62 42.77
C ASN A 191 19.04 -0.22 42.68
N GLY A 192 18.33 0.77 42.17
CA GLY A 192 18.78 2.13 42.02
C GLY A 192 19.75 2.41 40.85
N ASN A 193 19.98 1.42 40.00
CA ASN A 193 20.78 1.61 38.77
C ASN A 193 19.90 2.14 37.64
N THR A 194 20.39 3.14 36.92
CA THR A 194 19.71 3.61 35.71
C THR A 194 20.20 2.81 34.52
N LEU A 195 19.25 2.21 33.79
CA LEU A 195 19.49 1.48 32.56
C LEU A 195 18.92 2.24 31.35
N LEU A 196 19.65 2.19 30.25
CA LEU A 196 19.22 2.58 28.92
C LEU A 196 19.25 1.34 28.05
N SER A 197 18.13 1.01 27.44
CA SER A 197 18.04 -0.05 26.44
C SER A 197 17.87 0.56 25.05
N VAL A 198 18.61 0.04 24.07
CA VAL A 198 18.60 0.46 22.67
C VAL A 198 18.23 -0.73 21.82
N CYS A 199 17.18 -0.63 21.05
CA CYS A 199 16.80 -1.67 20.09
C CYS A 199 16.15 -1.08 18.83
N PHE A 200 16.02 -1.91 17.81
CA PHE A 200 15.22 -1.61 16.62
C PHE A 200 14.02 -2.57 16.58
N GLU A 201 12.85 -2.05 16.26
CA GLU A 201 11.64 -2.85 16.24
C GLU A 201 10.81 -2.64 14.96
N VAL A 202 10.08 -3.68 14.55
CA VAL A 202 9.03 -3.62 13.53
C VAL A 202 7.80 -4.34 14.05
N SER A 203 6.70 -3.61 14.18
CA SER A 203 5.42 -4.18 14.63
C SER A 203 5.53 -4.96 15.95
N GLY A 204 6.31 -4.45 16.90
CA GLY A 204 6.51 -5.03 18.21
C GLY A 204 7.56 -6.16 18.29
N LYS A 205 8.28 -6.42 17.20
CA LYS A 205 9.34 -7.45 17.17
C LYS A 205 10.70 -6.80 16.94
N LEU A 206 11.70 -7.32 17.64
CA LEU A 206 13.08 -6.86 17.46
C LEU A 206 13.61 -7.17 16.08
N THR A 207 14.42 -6.26 15.55
CA THR A 207 15.17 -6.43 14.31
C THR A 207 16.65 -6.19 14.56
N GLN A 208 17.51 -6.98 13.89
CA GLN A 208 18.96 -6.94 14.10
C GLN A 208 19.61 -5.86 13.23
N PRO A 209 20.24 -4.82 13.82
CA PRO A 209 21.15 -3.95 13.09
C PRO A 209 22.46 -4.67 12.79
N LYS A 210 23.27 -4.13 11.89
CA LYS A 210 24.59 -4.67 11.55
C LYS A 210 25.62 -3.54 11.48
N GLY A 211 26.82 -3.85 11.96
CA GLY A 211 27.91 -2.88 11.96
C GLY A 211 27.74 -1.78 13.00
N GLU A 212 28.44 -0.69 12.80
CA GLU A 212 28.41 0.46 13.69
C GLU A 212 27.15 1.30 13.50
N VAL A 213 26.51 1.66 14.62
CA VAL A 213 25.32 2.51 14.66
C VAL A 213 25.57 3.65 15.61
N LYS A 214 25.58 4.88 15.11
CA LYS A 214 25.62 6.10 15.92
C LYS A 214 24.20 6.40 16.41
N ILE A 215 24.04 6.47 17.72
CA ILE A 215 22.80 6.85 18.40
C ILE A 215 22.92 8.28 18.89
N THR A 216 21.90 9.09 18.63
CA THR A 216 21.79 10.46 19.11
C THR A 216 20.54 10.61 19.95
N MET A 217 20.66 11.25 21.11
CA MET A 217 19.61 11.48 22.09
C MET A 217 19.78 12.83 22.81
N PRO A 218 18.75 13.32 23.53
CA PRO A 218 18.89 14.57 24.30
C PRO A 218 20.05 14.50 25.31
N ALA A 219 20.96 15.50 25.29
CA ALA A 219 22.15 15.54 26.14
C ALA A 219 21.80 15.67 27.62
N GLU A 220 20.69 16.30 27.97
CA GLU A 220 20.26 16.48 29.35
C GLU A 220 20.08 15.15 30.10
N LEU A 221 19.75 14.06 29.39
CA LEU A 221 19.59 12.73 29.95
C LEU A 221 20.90 12.06 30.34
N LEU A 222 22.04 12.58 29.86
CA LEU A 222 23.39 12.08 30.14
C LEU A 222 24.22 13.03 31.00
N ASN A 223 23.62 14.08 31.58
CA ASN A 223 24.32 15.01 32.43
C ASN A 223 24.80 14.32 33.70
N GLY A 224 26.14 14.45 33.99
CA GLY A 224 26.75 13.91 35.19
C GLY A 224 26.81 12.39 35.26
N VAL A 225 26.79 11.70 34.11
CA VAL A 225 26.93 10.24 34.05
C VAL A 225 27.95 9.81 33.01
N THR A 226 28.55 8.65 33.22
CA THR A 226 29.28 7.88 32.21
C THR A 226 28.44 6.70 31.79
N LEU A 227 28.66 6.19 30.55
CA LEU A 227 27.94 5.06 30.01
C LEU A 227 28.81 3.81 30.04
N ALA A 228 28.23 2.68 30.45
CA ALA A 228 28.86 1.38 30.38
C ALA A 228 27.95 0.40 29.63
N LEU A 229 28.42 -0.16 28.52
CA LEU A 229 27.73 -1.21 27.78
C LEU A 229 27.81 -2.52 28.58
N LEU A 230 26.68 -3.14 28.79
CA LEU A 230 26.54 -4.43 29.47
C LEU A 230 26.65 -5.57 28.48
N ASN A 231 27.60 -6.45 28.66
CA ASN A 231 27.73 -7.71 27.93
C ASN A 231 26.84 -8.82 28.51
N ALA A 232 26.63 -9.88 27.76
CA ALA A 232 25.86 -11.04 28.21
C ALA A 232 26.47 -11.75 29.43
N ASP A 233 27.77 -11.65 29.63
CA ASP A 233 28.52 -12.22 30.76
C ASP A 233 28.63 -11.28 32.00
N ASP A 234 27.87 -10.18 31.98
CA ASP A 234 27.85 -9.14 33.04
C ASP A 234 29.12 -8.26 33.11
N THR A 235 30.00 -8.36 32.14
CA THR A 235 31.12 -7.43 32.04
C THR A 235 30.63 -6.09 31.48
N GLU A 236 31.29 -5.02 31.93
CA GLU A 236 31.00 -3.64 31.50
C GLU A 236 32.11 -3.15 30.59
N ILE A 237 31.74 -2.57 29.47
CA ILE A 237 32.67 -1.87 28.58
C ILE A 237 32.34 -0.38 28.60
N ASP A 238 33.35 0.43 28.85
CA ASP A 238 33.20 1.89 28.82
C ASP A 238 32.72 2.35 27.44
N LEU A 239 31.62 3.11 27.42
CA LEU A 239 30.97 3.57 26.18
C LEU A 239 31.12 5.11 26.13
N PRO A 240 32.12 5.63 25.39
CA PRO A 240 32.29 7.06 25.28
C PRO A 240 31.14 7.71 24.50
N TYR A 241 30.77 8.91 24.91
CA TYR A 241 29.83 9.74 24.16
C TYR A 241 30.35 11.16 24.01
N ILE A 242 29.85 11.86 23.01
CA ILE A 242 30.13 13.26 22.74
C ILE A 242 28.88 14.11 22.90
N VAL A 243 29.01 15.32 23.39
CA VAL A 243 27.88 16.27 23.49
C VAL A 243 28.07 17.37 22.46
N GLU A 244 27.07 17.56 21.60
CA GLU A 244 27.02 18.57 20.56
C GLU A 244 25.71 19.39 20.69
N GLY A 245 25.82 20.54 21.37
CA GLY A 245 24.67 21.39 21.67
C GLY A 245 23.68 20.69 22.62
N GLU A 246 22.44 20.52 22.20
CA GLU A 246 21.37 19.87 22.98
C GLU A 246 21.36 18.35 22.84
N ASN A 247 22.27 17.79 22.03
CA ASN A 247 22.31 16.36 21.74
C ASN A 247 23.58 15.71 22.28
N ALA A 248 23.46 14.46 22.69
CA ALA A 248 24.58 13.57 22.99
C ALA A 248 24.55 12.39 21.98
N ALA A 249 25.73 11.93 21.59
CA ALA A 249 25.87 10.83 20.66
C ALA A 249 26.92 9.81 21.11
N PHE A 250 26.60 8.54 20.94
CA PHE A 250 27.51 7.40 21.16
C PHE A 250 27.35 6.40 20.03
N THR A 251 28.33 5.51 19.85
CA THR A 251 28.33 4.50 18.81
C THR A 251 28.26 3.10 19.41
N LEU A 252 27.34 2.28 18.90
CA LEU A 252 27.23 0.87 19.24
C LEU A 252 27.69 0.04 18.04
N ASP A 253 28.46 -1.01 18.29
CA ASP A 253 28.89 -1.96 17.28
C ASP A 253 28.05 -3.24 17.37
N PHE A 254 27.28 -3.52 16.32
CA PHE A 254 26.46 -4.71 16.18
C PHE A 254 27.05 -5.71 15.17
N THR A 255 28.33 -5.60 14.80
CA THR A 255 28.97 -6.46 13.80
C THR A 255 28.88 -7.93 14.20
N ASP A 256 29.18 -8.25 15.44
CA ASP A 256 29.17 -9.61 16.00
C ASP A 256 28.15 -9.76 17.15
N ALA A 257 27.18 -8.83 17.25
CA ALA A 257 26.21 -8.85 18.34
C ALA A 257 25.26 -10.05 18.22
N GLU A 258 25.21 -10.86 19.25
CA GLU A 258 24.28 -12.00 19.35
C GLU A 258 22.83 -11.56 19.61
N LEU A 259 22.65 -10.38 20.23
CA LEU A 259 21.34 -9.84 20.58
C LEU A 259 21.02 -8.56 19.79
N PRO A 260 19.77 -8.40 19.36
CA PRO A 260 19.32 -7.20 18.66
C PRO A 260 19.10 -6.00 19.60
N THR A 261 19.71 -6.01 20.78
CA THR A 261 19.50 -5.01 21.83
C THR A 261 20.82 -4.72 22.53
N ALA A 262 21.13 -3.45 22.73
CA ALA A 262 22.20 -3.02 23.63
C ALA A 262 21.59 -2.57 24.96
N LEU A 263 22.17 -3.01 26.05
CA LEU A 263 21.86 -2.55 27.41
C LEU A 263 23.05 -1.72 27.93
N ILE A 264 22.75 -0.54 28.43
CA ILE A 264 23.75 0.44 28.86
C ILE A 264 23.41 0.86 30.29
N ARG A 265 24.39 0.80 31.18
CA ARG A 265 24.26 1.36 32.53
C ARG A 265 24.72 2.81 32.53
N LEU A 266 23.95 3.67 33.16
CA LEU A 266 24.34 5.05 33.45
C LEU A 266 24.94 5.08 34.84
N ILE A 267 26.21 5.46 34.92
CA ILE A 267 27.00 5.51 36.17
C ILE A 267 27.18 6.98 36.54
N PRO A 268 26.66 7.45 37.68
CA PRO A 268 26.89 8.81 38.12
C PRO A 268 28.40 9.11 38.25
N THR A 269 28.86 10.24 37.68
CA THR A 269 30.21 10.73 37.92
C THR A 269 30.26 11.28 39.33
N ALA A 270 31.24 10.84 40.11
CA ALA A 270 31.51 11.46 41.43
C ALA A 270 31.81 12.95 41.23
N GLU A 271 31.11 13.82 41.98
CA GLU A 271 31.43 15.25 42.04
C GLU A 271 32.86 15.52 42.56
#